data_0012db93e9155a4647efb4e18ab8ed53
#
_entry.id   0012db93e9155a4647efb4e18ab8ed53
#
_cell.length_a   1.000
_cell.length_b   1.000
_cell.length_c   1.000
_cell.angle_alpha   90.00
_cell.angle_beta   90.00
_cell.angle_gamma   90.00
#
_symmetry.space_group_name_H-M   'P 1'
#
loop_
_entity.id
_entity.type
_entity.pdbx_description
1 polymer ?
#
loop_
_entity_poly.entity_id
_entity_poly.type
_entity_poly.pdbx_seq_one_letter_code
_entity_poly.pdbx_strand_id
1 'polypeptide(L)'
;MNSAKYFNYTVKVLGQGQEWRGGDGINSIGGGQKVRLMKEAMAQYASQEDLVILFTECFDVVFAGGPEEVLKKFQKTNHKIVFAADGILWPDKRLAEKYPVVHIGKRYLNSGGFIGYAPYISHLVQEWNLQDNDDDQLFYTKVYIDPVKREAFNITLDHKCKIFQALNGATDEVVLKFENGKSRVKNTFYETLPVAINGNGPTKILLNYFGNYVPNSWTQEHGCALCDFDTIDLSAVDVHPKVTIGVFIEQPTPFLPRFLNLLLSLDYPKEALKLFIHNKEVYHEKDIKVFFDKAKHEISTIKIVGPEENLSQAEARNMGMDFCRQDEKCDYYFSVDADVVLTNPRTLKNLIEQNRKIIAPLVTRHGKLWSNFWGALSPDGYYARSEDYVDIVQGKRVGIWNVPYMANVYLIQGKTLRSEMSERNYFVRDKLDPDMALCRNAREMDSRISGGYENVPTDDIHMKQIGLENVWLHFIREFIAPVTLKVFAGYYTKGFALLNFVVKYSPERQRSLRPHHDASTFTINIALNNVGEDFQGGGCKFLRYNCSIESPRKGWSFMHPGRLTHLHEGLPVKNGTRYIAVSFIDP
;
A
#
# COMPACT_ATOMS: atom_id res chain seq x y z
N MET A 1 -1.18 -12.46 -12.67
CA MET A 1 -1.74 -13.52 -13.56
C MET A 1 -2.74 -12.99 -14.59
N ASN A 2 -3.75 -12.19 -14.21
CA ASN A 2 -4.80 -11.74 -15.15
C ASN A 2 -4.26 -10.93 -16.33
N SER A 3 -3.33 -9.99 -16.09
CA SER A 3 -2.73 -9.19 -17.18
C SER A 3 -1.90 -10.04 -18.14
N ALA A 4 -1.18 -11.06 -17.66
CA ALA A 4 -0.45 -11.98 -18.53
C ALA A 4 -1.38 -12.82 -19.40
N LYS A 5 -2.49 -13.33 -18.84
CA LYS A 5 -3.52 -14.06 -19.59
C LYS A 5 -4.17 -13.16 -20.64
N TYR A 6 -4.49 -11.91 -20.30
CA TYR A 6 -5.10 -10.95 -21.23
C TYR A 6 -4.24 -10.76 -22.50
N PHE A 7 -2.92 -10.74 -22.34
CA PHE A 7 -1.99 -10.59 -23.44
C PHE A 7 -1.51 -11.92 -24.05
N ASN A 8 -2.12 -13.05 -23.69
CA ASN A 8 -1.78 -14.38 -24.19
C ASN A 8 -0.32 -14.81 -23.94
N TYR A 9 0.26 -14.43 -22.80
CA TYR A 9 1.53 -15.02 -22.38
C TYR A 9 1.37 -16.49 -22.02
N THR A 10 2.30 -17.33 -22.45
CA THR A 10 2.45 -18.68 -21.91
C THR A 10 3.10 -18.59 -20.53
N VAL A 11 2.35 -18.88 -19.48
CA VAL A 11 2.79 -18.67 -18.10
C VAL A 11 3.05 -20.01 -17.41
N LYS A 12 4.23 -20.12 -16.78
CA LYS A 12 4.58 -21.21 -15.85
C LYS A 12 4.83 -20.60 -14.47
N VAL A 13 4.03 -20.99 -13.49
CA VAL A 13 4.20 -20.54 -12.09
C VAL A 13 5.16 -21.52 -11.39
N LEU A 14 6.24 -20.97 -10.83
CA LEU A 14 7.21 -21.74 -10.05
C LEU A 14 6.87 -21.67 -8.58
N GLY A 15 7.06 -22.80 -7.85
CA GLY A 15 6.86 -22.86 -6.40
C GLY A 15 5.39 -22.83 -5.93
N GLN A 16 4.42 -22.96 -6.83
CA GLN A 16 3.01 -22.98 -6.43
C GLN A 16 2.73 -24.18 -5.51
N GLY A 17 2.16 -23.91 -4.31
CA GLY A 17 1.86 -24.92 -3.30
C GLY A 17 3.07 -25.38 -2.48
N GLN A 18 4.26 -24.83 -2.70
CA GLN A 18 5.43 -25.07 -1.86
C GLN A 18 5.49 -24.06 -0.70
N GLU A 19 6.05 -24.52 0.42
CA GLU A 19 6.36 -23.64 1.54
C GLU A 19 7.43 -22.62 1.13
N TRP A 20 7.23 -21.35 1.50
CA TRP A 20 8.21 -20.31 1.28
C TRP A 20 9.35 -20.40 2.31
N ARG A 21 10.59 -20.57 1.83
CA ARG A 21 11.82 -20.65 2.62
C ARG A 21 12.82 -19.56 2.26
N GLY A 22 12.41 -18.63 1.40
CA GLY A 22 13.24 -17.56 0.89
C GLY A 22 13.44 -16.38 1.85
N GLY A 23 13.16 -16.55 3.16
CA GLY A 23 13.28 -15.48 4.15
C GLY A 23 11.99 -14.68 4.33
N ASP A 24 11.96 -13.86 5.36
CA ASP A 24 10.80 -13.05 5.77
C ASP A 24 10.90 -11.56 5.36
N GLY A 25 12.01 -11.17 4.76
CA GLY A 25 12.29 -9.78 4.38
C GLY A 25 12.61 -8.85 5.56
N ILE A 26 12.49 -9.33 6.80
CA ILE A 26 12.75 -8.58 8.04
C ILE A 26 14.10 -9.00 8.65
N ASN A 27 14.26 -10.30 8.91
CA ASN A 27 15.47 -10.87 9.54
C ASN A 27 16.44 -11.43 8.49
N SER A 28 15.96 -11.81 7.32
CA SER A 28 16.78 -12.17 6.17
C SER A 28 16.27 -11.48 4.91
N ILE A 29 17.16 -10.92 4.10
CA ILE A 29 16.83 -10.24 2.85
C ILE A 29 16.22 -11.25 1.87
N GLY A 30 16.80 -12.45 1.73
CA GLY A 30 16.18 -13.63 1.16
C GLY A 30 15.94 -13.59 -0.36
N GLY A 31 15.13 -14.55 -0.81
CA GLY A 31 14.75 -14.67 -2.22
C GLY A 31 15.45 -15.78 -2.98
N GLY A 32 16.47 -16.42 -2.41
CA GLY A 32 17.27 -17.48 -3.05
C GLY A 32 16.43 -18.68 -3.51
N GLN A 33 15.34 -18.99 -2.83
CA GLN A 33 14.40 -20.00 -3.27
C GLN A 33 13.90 -19.74 -4.70
N LYS A 34 13.71 -18.48 -5.10
CA LYS A 34 13.31 -18.12 -6.48
C LYS A 34 14.37 -18.57 -7.49
N VAL A 35 15.66 -18.35 -7.15
CA VAL A 35 16.77 -18.74 -8.03
C VAL A 35 16.90 -20.25 -8.13
N ARG A 36 16.79 -20.98 -7.00
CA ARG A 36 16.78 -22.45 -7.00
C ARG A 36 15.63 -23.00 -7.85
N LEU A 37 14.41 -22.52 -7.67
CA LEU A 37 13.26 -22.94 -8.47
C LEU A 37 13.44 -22.62 -9.96
N MET A 38 14.06 -21.49 -10.28
CA MET A 38 14.40 -21.13 -11.65
C MET A 38 15.46 -22.07 -12.22
N LYS A 39 16.51 -22.40 -11.45
CA LYS A 39 17.55 -23.36 -11.82
C LYS A 39 16.96 -24.74 -12.18
N GLU A 40 16.07 -25.25 -11.34
CA GLU A 40 15.35 -26.50 -11.57
C GLU A 40 14.48 -26.44 -12.84
N ALA A 41 13.72 -25.33 -13.00
CA ALA A 41 12.84 -25.16 -14.13
C ALA A 41 13.58 -24.98 -15.47
N MET A 42 14.74 -24.33 -15.46
CA MET A 42 15.51 -24.04 -16.67
C MET A 42 16.25 -25.25 -17.24
N ALA A 43 16.49 -26.31 -16.45
CA ALA A 43 17.20 -27.50 -16.89
C ALA A 43 16.59 -28.11 -18.17
N GLN A 44 15.26 -28.12 -18.29
CA GLN A 44 14.55 -28.66 -19.46
C GLN A 44 14.59 -27.77 -20.70
N TYR A 45 15.00 -26.51 -20.57
CA TYR A 45 15.04 -25.52 -21.66
C TYR A 45 16.47 -25.15 -22.09
N ALA A 46 17.48 -25.73 -21.43
CA ALA A 46 18.90 -25.37 -21.62
C ALA A 46 19.40 -25.50 -23.07
N SER A 47 18.83 -26.42 -23.86
CA SER A 47 19.19 -26.67 -25.26
C SER A 47 18.32 -25.93 -26.27
N GLN A 48 17.33 -25.15 -25.84
CA GLN A 48 16.41 -24.45 -26.74
C GLN A 48 16.94 -23.05 -27.06
N GLU A 49 17.78 -22.93 -28.09
CA GLU A 49 18.54 -21.72 -28.43
C GLU A 49 17.67 -20.52 -28.76
N ASP A 50 16.52 -20.72 -29.42
CA ASP A 50 15.60 -19.66 -29.85
C ASP A 50 14.53 -19.33 -28.79
N LEU A 51 14.44 -20.09 -27.70
CA LEU A 51 13.45 -19.85 -26.67
C LEU A 51 13.86 -18.64 -25.80
N VAL A 52 12.96 -17.67 -25.71
CA VAL A 52 13.12 -16.50 -24.82
C VAL A 52 12.25 -16.66 -23.60
N ILE A 53 12.85 -16.52 -22.43
CA ILE A 53 12.19 -16.59 -21.12
C ILE A 53 12.10 -15.18 -20.53
N LEU A 54 10.90 -14.79 -20.13
CA LEU A 54 10.63 -13.58 -19.34
C LEU A 54 10.31 -14.01 -17.91
N PHE A 55 11.15 -13.63 -16.96
CA PHE A 55 10.92 -13.81 -15.54
C PHE A 55 10.34 -12.55 -14.92
N THR A 56 9.32 -12.69 -14.08
CA THR A 56 8.80 -11.64 -13.22
C THR A 56 8.32 -12.22 -11.90
N GLU A 57 8.32 -11.42 -10.85
CA GLU A 57 7.59 -11.75 -9.63
C GLU A 57 6.09 -11.86 -9.89
N CYS A 58 5.38 -12.70 -9.09
CA CYS A 58 3.98 -13.05 -9.40
C CYS A 58 2.98 -12.01 -8.94
N PHE A 59 3.18 -11.42 -7.76
CA PHE A 59 2.17 -10.63 -7.04
C PHE A 59 2.31 -9.12 -7.22
N ASP A 60 3.48 -8.69 -7.66
CA ASP A 60 3.87 -7.28 -7.70
C ASP A 60 4.11 -6.77 -9.12
N VAL A 61 3.54 -7.44 -10.13
CA VAL A 61 3.72 -7.08 -11.53
C VAL A 61 2.40 -7.02 -12.30
N VAL A 62 2.25 -5.97 -13.10
CA VAL A 62 1.18 -5.81 -14.09
C VAL A 62 1.79 -5.66 -15.48
N PHE A 63 1.28 -6.45 -16.44
CA PHE A 63 1.67 -6.32 -17.85
C PHE A 63 0.80 -5.28 -18.56
N ALA A 64 1.46 -4.38 -19.30
CA ALA A 64 0.84 -3.33 -20.11
C ALA A 64 1.00 -3.55 -21.63
N GLY A 65 1.61 -4.65 -22.04
CA GLY A 65 1.78 -5.04 -23.45
C GLY A 65 2.01 -6.52 -23.60
N GLY A 66 1.88 -7.01 -24.82
CA GLY A 66 1.97 -8.45 -25.16
C GLY A 66 3.38 -8.95 -25.45
N PRO A 67 3.54 -10.28 -25.66
CA PRO A 67 4.82 -10.93 -25.88
C PRO A 67 5.53 -10.43 -27.15
N GLU A 68 4.82 -10.11 -28.21
CA GLU A 68 5.42 -9.56 -29.45
C GLU A 68 6.13 -8.23 -29.21
N GLU A 69 5.52 -7.35 -28.42
CA GLU A 69 6.12 -6.06 -28.06
C GLU A 69 7.37 -6.26 -27.20
N VAL A 70 7.31 -7.16 -26.21
CA VAL A 70 8.46 -7.49 -25.36
C VAL A 70 9.61 -8.05 -26.19
N LEU A 71 9.33 -9.03 -27.04
CA LEU A 71 10.36 -9.65 -27.92
C LEU A 71 11.00 -8.62 -28.84
N LYS A 72 10.20 -7.75 -29.49
CA LYS A 72 10.72 -6.69 -30.33
C LYS A 72 11.63 -5.71 -29.59
N LYS A 73 11.28 -5.38 -28.33
CA LYS A 73 12.08 -4.51 -27.47
C LYS A 73 13.36 -5.21 -27.01
N PHE A 74 13.26 -6.47 -26.63
CA PHE A 74 14.39 -7.29 -26.20
C PHE A 74 15.41 -7.44 -27.32
N GLN A 75 14.98 -7.86 -28.50
CA GLN A 75 15.85 -8.05 -29.67
C GLN A 75 16.63 -6.78 -30.05
N LYS A 76 16.02 -5.59 -29.87
CA LYS A 76 16.69 -4.30 -30.12
C LYS A 76 17.83 -3.99 -29.16
N THR A 77 17.96 -4.71 -28.06
CA THR A 77 19.07 -4.51 -27.12
C THR A 77 20.37 -5.14 -27.59
N ASN A 78 20.30 -6.14 -28.50
CA ASN A 78 21.42 -6.97 -28.95
C ASN A 78 22.17 -7.69 -27.83
N HIS A 79 21.48 -7.96 -26.70
CA HIS A 79 22.05 -8.69 -25.57
C HIS A 79 21.32 -10.03 -25.38
N LYS A 80 21.97 -10.94 -24.67
CA LYS A 80 21.42 -12.28 -24.41
C LYS A 80 20.56 -12.32 -23.16
N ILE A 81 20.83 -11.44 -22.18
CA ILE A 81 20.03 -11.27 -20.97
C ILE A 81 19.89 -9.78 -20.69
N VAL A 82 18.68 -9.35 -20.37
CA VAL A 82 18.36 -7.97 -19.95
C VAL A 82 17.64 -8.01 -18.62
N PHE A 83 18.21 -7.40 -17.59
CA PHE A 83 17.57 -7.20 -16.30
C PHE A 83 16.84 -5.87 -16.21
N ALA A 84 15.81 -5.81 -15.36
CA ALA A 84 15.25 -4.55 -14.93
C ALA A 84 16.31 -3.69 -14.23
N ALA A 85 16.13 -2.37 -14.25
CA ALA A 85 17.07 -1.43 -13.66
C ALA A 85 16.38 -0.47 -12.69
N ASP A 86 17.09 -0.17 -11.58
CA ASP A 86 16.68 0.75 -10.54
C ASP A 86 17.58 1.99 -10.44
N GLY A 87 17.02 3.08 -9.92
CA GLY A 87 17.78 4.26 -9.53
C GLY A 87 18.45 4.11 -8.15
N ILE A 88 18.03 3.13 -7.35
CA ILE A 88 18.49 2.90 -5.98
C ILE A 88 19.22 1.57 -5.90
N LEU A 89 20.43 1.57 -5.36
CA LEU A 89 21.21 0.34 -5.16
C LEU A 89 20.75 -0.39 -3.90
N TRP A 90 20.45 -1.67 -4.06
CA TRP A 90 20.08 -2.61 -3.02
C TRP A 90 20.76 -3.97 -3.26
N PRO A 91 21.10 -4.79 -2.25
CA PRO A 91 21.03 -4.49 -0.81
C PRO A 91 22.29 -3.81 -0.25
N ASP A 92 23.42 -3.87 -0.96
CA ASP A 92 24.72 -3.41 -0.47
C ASP A 92 25.22 -2.17 -1.23
N LYS A 93 25.09 -1.01 -0.59
CA LYS A 93 25.49 0.29 -1.16
C LYS A 93 26.99 0.39 -1.47
N ARG A 94 27.85 -0.44 -0.84
CA ARG A 94 29.30 -0.46 -1.07
C ARG A 94 29.66 -0.93 -2.50
N LEU A 95 28.72 -1.61 -3.17
CA LEU A 95 28.92 -2.09 -4.52
C LEU A 95 28.76 -1.01 -5.60
N ALA A 96 28.35 0.21 -5.24
CA ALA A 96 28.07 1.30 -6.18
C ALA A 96 29.24 1.61 -7.11
N GLU A 97 30.46 1.60 -6.59
CA GLU A 97 31.67 1.91 -7.37
C GLU A 97 32.03 0.83 -8.38
N LYS A 98 31.58 -0.40 -8.16
CA LYS A 98 31.83 -1.55 -9.06
C LYS A 98 30.87 -1.60 -10.26
N TYR A 99 29.76 -0.86 -10.18
CA TYR A 99 28.82 -0.80 -11.30
C TYR A 99 29.40 0.03 -12.46
N PRO A 100 29.14 -0.37 -13.71
CA PRO A 100 29.49 0.45 -14.87
C PRO A 100 28.89 1.86 -14.76
N VAL A 101 29.61 2.84 -15.29
CA VAL A 101 29.10 4.22 -15.35
C VAL A 101 27.98 4.28 -16.38
N VAL A 102 26.85 4.87 -16.00
CA VAL A 102 25.70 5.12 -16.86
C VAL A 102 25.44 6.62 -16.89
N HIS A 103 25.53 7.23 -18.06
CA HIS A 103 25.33 8.68 -18.22
C HIS A 103 23.86 9.07 -18.20
N ILE A 104 22.98 8.25 -18.77
CA ILE A 104 21.54 8.50 -18.82
C ILE A 104 20.80 7.19 -18.58
N GLY A 105 20.02 7.13 -17.50
CA GLY A 105 19.19 5.97 -17.15
C GLY A 105 19.40 5.44 -15.76
N LYS A 106 18.66 4.41 -15.42
CA LYS A 106 18.77 3.67 -14.16
C LYS A 106 20.06 2.85 -14.16
N ARG A 107 20.80 2.85 -13.07
CA ARG A 107 22.15 2.28 -13.04
C ARG A 107 22.25 0.90 -12.41
N TYR A 108 21.32 0.56 -11.51
CA TYR A 108 21.47 -0.60 -10.64
C TYR A 108 20.54 -1.73 -11.05
N LEU A 109 21.00 -2.97 -10.93
CA LEU A 109 20.21 -4.16 -11.27
C LEU A 109 19.02 -4.33 -10.32
N ASN A 110 17.88 -4.72 -10.87
CA ASN A 110 16.71 -5.18 -10.13
C ASN A 110 16.39 -6.63 -10.55
N SER A 111 16.36 -7.55 -9.57
CA SER A 111 16.12 -8.99 -9.79
C SER A 111 14.64 -9.33 -9.98
N GLY A 112 13.72 -8.40 -9.72
CA GLY A 112 12.28 -8.61 -9.85
C GLY A 112 11.77 -8.83 -11.28
N GLY A 113 12.64 -8.55 -12.28
CA GLY A 113 12.33 -8.82 -13.68
C GLY A 113 13.55 -8.96 -14.56
N PHE A 114 13.58 -9.97 -15.43
CA PHE A 114 14.57 -10.12 -16.48
C PHE A 114 14.03 -10.92 -17.67
N ILE A 115 14.68 -10.76 -18.81
CA ILE A 115 14.37 -11.48 -20.06
C ILE A 115 15.66 -11.93 -20.70
N GLY A 116 15.66 -13.11 -21.30
CA GLY A 116 16.83 -13.62 -22.02
C GLY A 116 16.57 -14.94 -22.73
N TYR A 117 17.54 -15.35 -23.52
CA TYR A 117 17.53 -16.66 -24.17
C TYR A 117 17.73 -17.78 -23.15
N ALA A 118 16.98 -18.85 -23.29
CA ALA A 118 16.94 -19.95 -22.33
C ALA A 118 18.31 -20.57 -22.00
N PRO A 119 19.23 -20.83 -22.95
CA PRO A 119 20.55 -21.36 -22.63
C PRO A 119 21.36 -20.42 -21.72
N TYR A 120 21.32 -19.12 -21.98
CA TYR A 120 22.06 -18.13 -21.19
C TYR A 120 21.49 -17.98 -19.77
N ILE A 121 20.16 -17.95 -19.64
CA ILE A 121 19.52 -17.93 -18.31
C ILE A 121 19.82 -19.25 -17.56
N SER A 122 19.77 -20.39 -18.25
CA SER A 122 20.13 -21.67 -17.65
C SER A 122 21.55 -21.67 -17.09
N HIS A 123 22.53 -21.22 -17.86
CA HIS A 123 23.91 -21.11 -17.39
C HIS A 123 24.06 -20.13 -16.22
N LEU A 124 23.40 -18.97 -16.29
CA LEU A 124 23.42 -17.96 -15.23
C LEU A 124 22.93 -18.53 -13.89
N VAL A 125 21.77 -19.20 -13.87
CA VAL A 125 21.19 -19.73 -12.64
C VAL A 125 21.93 -20.98 -12.12
N GLN A 126 22.73 -21.68 -12.97
CA GLN A 126 23.62 -22.76 -12.52
C GLN A 126 24.75 -22.27 -11.63
N GLU A 127 25.15 -20.99 -11.71
CA GLU A 127 26.10 -20.37 -10.78
C GLU A 127 25.58 -20.28 -9.33
N TRP A 128 24.27 -20.47 -9.13
CA TRP A 128 23.66 -20.44 -7.80
C TRP A 128 24.06 -21.67 -6.98
N ASN A 129 24.73 -21.42 -5.86
CA ASN A 129 25.17 -22.42 -4.89
C ASN A 129 24.90 -22.01 -3.43
N LEU A 130 23.98 -21.06 -3.24
CA LEU A 130 23.61 -20.49 -1.94
C LEU A 130 22.31 -21.12 -1.41
N GLN A 131 21.89 -20.71 -0.22
CA GLN A 131 20.72 -21.21 0.46
C GLN A 131 19.42 -20.49 -0.01
N ASP A 132 18.28 -21.11 0.26
CA ASP A 132 16.97 -20.54 -0.10
C ASP A 132 16.69 -19.15 0.54
N ASN A 133 17.26 -18.89 1.72
CA ASN A 133 17.15 -17.62 2.44
C ASN A 133 18.25 -16.60 2.12
N ASP A 134 19.19 -16.91 1.23
CA ASP A 134 20.15 -15.94 0.73
C ASP A 134 19.52 -14.95 -0.25
N ASP A 135 20.18 -13.81 -0.45
CA ASP A 135 19.68 -12.71 -1.27
C ASP A 135 19.87 -12.95 -2.77
N ASP A 136 18.74 -13.08 -3.49
CA ASP A 136 18.74 -13.27 -4.94
C ASP A 136 19.24 -12.04 -5.71
N GLN A 137 18.91 -10.84 -5.26
CA GLN A 137 19.37 -9.62 -5.92
C GLN A 137 20.89 -9.42 -5.76
N LEU A 138 21.42 -9.72 -4.60
CA LEU A 138 22.87 -9.68 -4.38
C LEU A 138 23.61 -10.70 -5.25
N PHE A 139 23.05 -11.88 -5.44
CA PHE A 139 23.60 -12.88 -6.36
C PHE A 139 23.70 -12.33 -7.78
N TYR A 140 22.59 -11.90 -8.36
CA TYR A 140 22.60 -11.37 -9.72
C TYR A 140 23.46 -10.10 -9.86
N THR A 141 23.47 -9.25 -8.82
CA THR A 141 24.35 -8.08 -8.75
C THR A 141 25.81 -8.48 -8.84
N LYS A 142 26.26 -9.47 -8.06
CA LYS A 142 27.65 -9.95 -8.10
C LYS A 142 28.07 -10.48 -9.46
N VAL A 143 27.15 -11.17 -10.16
CA VAL A 143 27.41 -11.61 -11.54
C VAL A 143 27.51 -10.41 -12.49
N TYR A 144 26.61 -9.43 -12.37
CA TYR A 144 26.58 -8.27 -13.26
C TYR A 144 27.79 -7.33 -13.09
N ILE A 145 28.23 -7.07 -11.86
CA ILE A 145 29.38 -6.16 -11.59
C ILE A 145 30.72 -6.79 -11.95
N ASP A 146 30.82 -8.12 -12.05
CA ASP A 146 31.99 -8.81 -12.54
C ASP A 146 32.06 -8.65 -14.07
N PRO A 147 33.07 -7.94 -14.61
CA PRO A 147 33.13 -7.65 -16.04
C PRO A 147 33.29 -8.91 -16.91
N VAL A 148 33.98 -9.94 -16.41
CA VAL A 148 34.19 -11.21 -17.14
C VAL A 148 32.87 -11.97 -17.25
N LYS A 149 32.15 -12.10 -16.14
CA LYS A 149 30.85 -12.79 -16.11
C LYS A 149 29.80 -12.01 -16.91
N ARG A 150 29.75 -10.68 -16.75
CA ARG A 150 28.82 -9.83 -17.50
C ARG A 150 29.00 -9.98 -19.00
N GLU A 151 30.23 -10.04 -19.50
CA GLU A 151 30.54 -10.24 -20.91
C GLU A 151 30.22 -11.67 -21.36
N ALA A 152 30.62 -12.70 -20.59
CA ALA A 152 30.37 -14.09 -20.90
C ALA A 152 28.88 -14.41 -21.04
N PHE A 153 28.04 -13.89 -20.12
CA PHE A 153 26.57 -14.02 -20.19
C PHE A 153 25.91 -12.98 -21.10
N ASN A 154 26.65 -12.03 -21.61
CA ASN A 154 26.16 -10.91 -22.42
C ASN A 154 24.96 -10.21 -21.78
N ILE A 155 25.16 -9.74 -20.53
CA ILE A 155 24.11 -9.11 -19.71
C ILE A 155 24.11 -7.59 -19.84
N THR A 156 22.93 -7.01 -19.97
CA THR A 156 22.71 -5.56 -19.83
C THR A 156 21.52 -5.27 -18.93
N LEU A 157 21.33 -3.99 -18.57
CA LEU A 157 20.16 -3.51 -17.82
C LEU A 157 19.26 -2.70 -18.75
N ASP A 158 17.97 -2.71 -18.46
CA ASP A 158 17.00 -1.84 -19.13
C ASP A 158 17.03 -0.42 -18.57
N HIS A 159 18.15 0.28 -18.77
CA HIS A 159 18.46 1.59 -18.20
C HIS A 159 17.39 2.66 -18.42
N LYS A 160 16.59 2.55 -19.47
CA LYS A 160 15.57 3.55 -19.87
C LYS A 160 14.14 3.03 -19.73
N CYS A 161 13.93 2.00 -18.94
CA CYS A 161 12.61 1.44 -18.68
C CYS A 161 11.79 1.18 -19.97
N LYS A 162 12.39 0.53 -20.95
CA LYS A 162 11.69 0.19 -22.20
C LYS A 162 10.83 -1.06 -22.08
N ILE A 163 11.30 -2.03 -21.29
CA ILE A 163 10.65 -3.32 -21.03
C ILE A 163 10.08 -3.33 -19.63
N PHE A 164 10.91 -2.99 -18.63
CA PHE A 164 10.61 -3.07 -17.21
C PHE A 164 10.52 -1.68 -16.58
N GLN A 165 9.53 -1.47 -15.74
CA GLN A 165 9.42 -0.29 -14.88
C GLN A 165 9.30 -0.73 -13.43
N ALA A 166 10.33 -0.49 -12.63
CA ALA A 166 10.22 -0.56 -11.18
C ALA A 166 9.68 0.76 -10.65
N LEU A 167 8.67 0.68 -9.77
CA LEU A 167 8.03 1.86 -9.18
C LEU A 167 8.77 2.37 -7.94
N ASN A 168 9.58 1.55 -7.29
CA ASN A 168 10.33 1.95 -6.09
C ASN A 168 11.31 3.09 -6.40
N GLY A 169 11.08 4.23 -5.72
CA GLY A 169 11.85 5.45 -5.94
C GLY A 169 11.65 6.11 -7.31
N ALA A 170 10.57 5.75 -8.03
CA ALA A 170 10.27 6.22 -9.38
C ALA A 170 8.77 6.46 -9.62
N THR A 171 7.99 6.68 -8.56
CA THR A 171 6.53 6.89 -8.65
C THR A 171 6.15 8.17 -9.38
N ASP A 172 6.99 9.18 -9.33
CA ASP A 172 6.86 10.47 -10.00
C ASP A 172 7.32 10.47 -11.48
N GLU A 173 7.95 9.38 -11.90
CA GLU A 173 8.41 9.21 -13.29
C GLU A 173 7.33 8.64 -14.22
N VAL A 174 6.22 8.17 -13.69
CA VAL A 174 5.23 7.38 -14.44
C VAL A 174 3.84 8.00 -14.37
N VAL A 175 3.15 7.95 -15.51
CA VAL A 175 1.76 8.42 -15.63
C VAL A 175 0.93 7.40 -16.39
N LEU A 176 -0.37 7.35 -16.07
CA LEU A 176 -1.33 6.60 -16.84
C LEU A 176 -1.65 7.34 -18.14
N LYS A 177 -1.58 6.64 -19.27
CA LYS A 177 -1.87 7.19 -20.60
C LYS A 177 -2.97 6.38 -21.28
N PHE A 178 -3.95 7.07 -21.84
CA PHE A 178 -4.97 6.50 -22.70
C PHE A 178 -4.69 6.91 -24.14
N GLU A 179 -4.52 5.95 -25.03
CA GLU A 179 -4.21 6.20 -26.44
C GLU A 179 -4.82 5.09 -27.31
N ASN A 180 -5.58 5.49 -28.33
CA ASN A 180 -6.24 4.57 -29.26
C ASN A 180 -7.05 3.46 -28.56
N GLY A 181 -7.85 3.82 -27.55
CA GLY A 181 -8.68 2.89 -26.78
C GLY A 181 -7.89 1.90 -25.90
N LYS A 182 -6.59 2.17 -25.66
CA LYS A 182 -5.73 1.33 -24.79
C LYS A 182 -5.18 2.15 -23.64
N SER A 183 -5.10 1.52 -22.47
CA SER A 183 -4.45 2.08 -21.30
C SER A 183 -2.99 1.59 -21.24
N ARG A 184 -2.06 2.51 -20.98
CA ARG A 184 -0.63 2.24 -20.86
C ARG A 184 -0.05 3.01 -19.69
N VAL A 185 1.04 2.53 -19.13
CA VAL A 185 1.89 3.30 -18.21
C VAL A 185 3.04 3.90 -19.03
N LYS A 186 3.22 5.21 -18.96
CA LYS A 186 4.28 5.93 -19.65
C LYS A 186 5.31 6.42 -18.64
N ASN A 187 6.59 6.10 -18.88
CA ASN A 187 7.67 6.78 -18.18
C ASN A 187 7.94 8.12 -18.87
N THR A 188 7.77 9.20 -18.12
CA THR A 188 7.88 10.58 -18.63
C THR A 188 9.32 11.08 -18.71
N PHE A 189 10.25 10.49 -17.94
CA PHE A 189 11.66 10.84 -17.97
C PHE A 189 12.36 10.35 -19.25
N TYR A 190 12.03 9.11 -19.66
CA TYR A 190 12.67 8.46 -20.81
C TYR A 190 11.76 8.40 -22.04
N GLU A 191 10.54 8.94 -21.94
CA GLU A 191 9.53 8.91 -23.01
C GLU A 191 9.25 7.48 -23.51
N THR A 192 9.24 6.49 -22.58
CA THR A 192 9.08 5.08 -22.90
C THR A 192 7.73 4.55 -22.41
N LEU A 193 7.29 3.44 -23.02
CA LEU A 193 6.09 2.69 -22.63
C LEU A 193 6.54 1.30 -22.16
N PRO A 194 6.88 1.11 -20.88
CA PRO A 194 7.28 -0.18 -20.34
C PRO A 194 6.16 -1.21 -20.49
N VAL A 195 6.54 -2.49 -20.50
CA VAL A 195 5.60 -3.60 -20.68
C VAL A 195 5.32 -4.29 -19.36
N ALA A 196 6.32 -4.50 -18.52
CA ALA A 196 6.18 -5.07 -17.18
C ALA A 196 6.39 -3.98 -16.15
N ILE A 197 5.36 -3.66 -15.38
CA ILE A 197 5.39 -2.67 -14.31
C ILE A 197 5.44 -3.42 -12.98
N ASN A 198 6.52 -3.21 -12.23
CA ASN A 198 6.74 -3.80 -10.91
C ASN A 198 6.56 -2.76 -9.80
N GLY A 199 5.78 -3.11 -8.79
CA GLY A 199 5.54 -2.22 -7.64
C GLY A 199 5.33 -3.02 -6.38
N ASN A 200 6.40 -3.25 -5.64
CA ASN A 200 6.38 -3.95 -4.36
C ASN A 200 6.34 -2.99 -3.16
N GLY A 201 6.08 -3.50 -1.97
CA GLY A 201 6.04 -2.72 -0.74
C GLY A 201 5.08 -1.53 -0.83
N PRO A 202 5.52 -0.31 -0.46
CA PRO A 202 4.66 0.88 -0.45
C PRO A 202 4.15 1.29 -1.83
N THR A 203 4.84 0.90 -2.93
CA THR A 203 4.43 1.23 -4.30
C THR A 203 3.36 0.30 -4.86
N LYS A 204 3.00 -0.78 -4.13
CA LYS A 204 1.91 -1.69 -4.50
C LYS A 204 0.57 -0.96 -4.65
N ILE A 205 0.34 0.10 -3.90
CA ILE A 205 -0.87 0.91 -4.03
C ILE A 205 -0.95 1.61 -5.38
N LEU A 206 0.16 2.18 -5.85
CA LEU A 206 0.23 2.77 -7.18
C LEU A 206 0.12 1.70 -8.28
N LEU A 207 0.74 0.53 -8.07
CA LEU A 207 0.58 -0.60 -8.98
C LEU A 207 -0.89 -1.05 -9.07
N ASN A 208 -1.60 -1.13 -7.95
CA ASN A 208 -3.02 -1.47 -7.90
C ASN A 208 -3.88 -0.39 -8.58
N TYR A 209 -3.53 0.89 -8.41
CA TYR A 209 -4.16 1.99 -9.13
C TYR A 209 -4.00 1.83 -10.65
N PHE A 210 -2.80 1.54 -11.14
CA PHE A 210 -2.60 1.23 -12.57
C PHE A 210 -3.37 -0.02 -13.01
N GLY A 211 -3.47 -1.03 -12.15
CA GLY A 211 -4.26 -2.24 -12.38
C GLY A 211 -5.76 -2.01 -12.57
N ASN A 212 -6.29 -0.87 -12.13
CA ASN A 212 -7.67 -0.46 -12.42
C ASN A 212 -7.89 -0.19 -13.92
N TYR A 213 -6.83 0.12 -14.65
CA TYR A 213 -6.87 0.53 -16.04
C TYR A 213 -6.11 -0.43 -16.97
N VAL A 214 -4.97 -0.94 -16.53
CA VAL A 214 -4.08 -1.80 -17.31
C VAL A 214 -4.30 -3.27 -16.92
N PRO A 215 -4.49 -4.20 -17.86
CA PRO A 215 -4.54 -4.08 -19.32
C PRO A 215 -5.99 -3.85 -19.81
N ASN A 216 -6.38 -2.62 -20.04
CA ASN A 216 -7.71 -2.24 -20.50
C ASN A 216 -8.85 -2.70 -19.56
N SER A 217 -8.58 -2.78 -18.26
CA SER A 217 -9.58 -3.15 -17.24
C SER A 217 -10.73 -2.15 -17.20
N TRP A 218 -10.43 -0.89 -17.52
CA TRP A 218 -11.40 0.17 -17.77
C TRP A 218 -10.91 1.07 -18.91
N THR A 219 -11.79 1.41 -19.85
CA THR A 219 -11.53 2.40 -20.89
C THR A 219 -12.75 3.30 -21.06
N GLN A 220 -12.54 4.50 -21.57
CA GLN A 220 -13.66 5.43 -21.80
C GLN A 220 -14.63 4.92 -22.88
N GLU A 221 -14.13 4.14 -23.84
CA GLU A 221 -14.91 3.64 -24.97
C GLU A 221 -15.75 2.40 -24.59
N HIS A 222 -15.18 1.51 -23.78
CA HIS A 222 -15.80 0.20 -23.48
C HIS A 222 -16.26 0.07 -22.02
N GLY A 223 -15.96 1.05 -21.17
CA GLY A 223 -16.27 0.99 -19.73
C GLY A 223 -15.44 -0.03 -18.97
N CYS A 224 -16.06 -0.70 -18.01
CA CYS A 224 -15.43 -1.61 -17.06
C CYS A 224 -15.46 -3.06 -17.56
N ALA A 225 -14.34 -3.57 -18.02
CA ALA A 225 -14.20 -4.98 -18.42
C ALA A 225 -14.15 -5.94 -17.20
N LEU A 226 -13.77 -5.44 -16.02
CA LEU A 226 -13.71 -6.26 -14.79
C LEU A 226 -15.07 -6.41 -14.10
N CYS A 227 -16.07 -5.59 -14.46
CA CYS A 227 -17.39 -5.61 -13.83
C CYS A 227 -18.16 -6.90 -14.13
N ASP A 228 -17.91 -7.52 -15.28
CA ASP A 228 -18.55 -8.76 -15.69
C ASP A 228 -17.67 -10.00 -15.45
N PHE A 229 -16.50 -9.80 -14.85
CA PHE A 229 -15.55 -10.89 -14.63
C PHE A 229 -15.77 -11.55 -13.27
N ASP A 230 -15.92 -12.87 -13.27
CA ASP A 230 -16.05 -13.69 -12.05
C ASP A 230 -17.26 -13.29 -11.19
N THR A 231 -18.38 -12.92 -11.82
CA THR A 231 -19.63 -12.56 -11.16
C THR A 231 -20.46 -13.78 -10.81
N ILE A 232 -21.35 -13.62 -9.82
CA ILE A 232 -22.33 -14.62 -9.42
C ILE A 232 -23.71 -14.12 -9.86
N ASP A 233 -24.51 -14.98 -10.49
CA ASP A 233 -25.92 -14.68 -10.77
C ASP A 233 -26.81 -15.17 -9.63
N LEU A 234 -27.28 -14.28 -8.78
CA LEU A 234 -28.16 -14.60 -7.67
C LEU A 234 -29.59 -15.00 -8.10
N SER A 235 -29.97 -14.72 -9.35
CA SER A 235 -31.26 -15.18 -9.87
C SER A 235 -31.27 -16.68 -10.24
N ALA A 236 -30.09 -17.25 -10.42
CA ALA A 236 -29.89 -18.64 -10.78
C ALA A 236 -29.63 -19.58 -9.57
N VAL A 237 -29.64 -19.06 -8.33
CA VAL A 237 -29.38 -19.87 -7.14
C VAL A 237 -30.68 -20.21 -6.41
N ASP A 238 -30.84 -21.47 -6.00
CA ASP A 238 -32.01 -21.93 -5.23
C ASP A 238 -32.00 -21.43 -3.78
N VAL A 239 -30.80 -21.25 -3.20
CA VAL A 239 -30.61 -20.79 -1.82
C VAL A 239 -29.71 -19.56 -1.81
N HIS A 240 -30.26 -18.44 -1.35
CA HIS A 240 -29.49 -17.22 -1.23
C HIS A 240 -28.44 -17.31 -0.13
N PRO A 241 -27.24 -16.71 -0.32
CA PRO A 241 -26.22 -16.63 0.71
C PRO A 241 -26.74 -15.97 1.99
N LYS A 242 -26.30 -16.47 3.14
CA LYS A 242 -26.65 -15.90 4.45
C LYS A 242 -25.80 -14.70 4.77
N VAL A 243 -26.43 -13.58 5.10
CA VAL A 243 -25.77 -12.29 5.35
C VAL A 243 -26.03 -11.83 6.76
N THR A 244 -24.96 -11.53 7.47
CA THR A 244 -25.04 -10.76 8.72
C THR A 244 -24.84 -9.29 8.41
N ILE A 245 -25.84 -8.48 8.73
CA ILE A 245 -25.77 -7.01 8.57
C ILE A 245 -25.40 -6.40 9.91
N GLY A 246 -24.25 -5.71 9.96
CA GLY A 246 -23.82 -4.91 11.10
C GLY A 246 -24.22 -3.45 10.93
N VAL A 247 -25.06 -2.94 11.85
CA VAL A 247 -25.52 -1.56 11.88
C VAL A 247 -24.87 -0.83 13.04
N PHE A 248 -24.27 0.34 12.78
CA PHE A 248 -23.56 1.13 13.76
C PHE A 248 -24.16 2.53 13.89
N ILE A 249 -24.61 2.86 15.11
CA ILE A 249 -25.20 4.15 15.48
C ILE A 249 -24.28 4.79 16.53
N GLU A 250 -23.28 5.53 16.05
CA GLU A 250 -22.19 6.07 16.88
C GLU A 250 -22.47 7.45 17.46
N GLN A 251 -23.48 8.13 16.93
CA GLN A 251 -23.85 9.50 17.29
C GLN A 251 -25.34 9.72 17.05
N PRO A 252 -25.95 10.79 17.62
CA PRO A 252 -27.32 11.15 17.30
C PRO A 252 -27.52 11.30 15.79
N THR A 253 -28.28 10.38 15.20
CA THR A 253 -28.46 10.30 13.76
C THR A 253 -29.83 10.77 13.36
N PRO A 254 -29.97 11.87 12.59
CA PRO A 254 -31.24 12.30 12.09
C PRO A 254 -31.87 11.24 11.16
N PHE A 255 -33.20 11.11 11.23
CA PHE A 255 -33.95 10.21 10.35
C PHE A 255 -33.63 8.72 10.52
N LEU A 256 -33.15 8.27 11.68
CA LEU A 256 -32.86 6.86 11.98
C LEU A 256 -34.03 5.92 11.63
N PRO A 257 -35.33 6.23 11.93
CA PRO A 257 -36.45 5.39 11.53
C PRO A 257 -36.53 5.19 10.00
N ARG A 258 -36.19 6.21 9.20
CA ARG A 258 -36.12 6.08 7.74
C ARG A 258 -35.00 5.15 7.31
N PHE A 259 -33.80 5.29 7.87
CA PHE A 259 -32.68 4.39 7.63
C PHE A 259 -33.06 2.92 7.90
N LEU A 260 -33.63 2.65 9.08
CA LEU A 260 -34.04 1.30 9.49
C LEU A 260 -35.14 0.72 8.56
N ASN A 261 -36.07 1.55 8.10
CA ASN A 261 -37.09 1.12 7.12
C ASN A 261 -36.48 0.80 5.76
N LEU A 262 -35.49 1.59 5.29
CA LEU A 262 -34.77 1.31 4.03
C LEU A 262 -33.97 0.01 4.14
N LEU A 263 -33.39 -0.28 5.30
CA LEU A 263 -32.69 -1.54 5.55
C LEU A 263 -33.62 -2.75 5.39
N LEU A 264 -34.85 -2.67 5.93
CA LEU A 264 -35.87 -3.71 5.74
C LEU A 264 -36.39 -3.80 4.30
N SER A 265 -36.29 -2.70 3.54
CA SER A 265 -36.73 -2.66 2.14
C SER A 265 -35.70 -3.18 1.14
N LEU A 266 -34.52 -3.63 1.61
CA LEU A 266 -33.54 -4.26 0.73
C LEU A 266 -34.18 -5.45 0.00
N ASP A 267 -33.93 -5.52 -1.31
CA ASP A 267 -34.35 -6.63 -2.18
C ASP A 267 -33.47 -7.86 -1.91
N TYR A 268 -33.73 -8.49 -0.74
CA TYR A 268 -33.03 -9.69 -0.30
C TYR A 268 -33.95 -10.54 0.61
N PRO A 269 -33.92 -11.89 0.52
CA PRO A 269 -34.75 -12.75 1.36
C PRO A 269 -34.48 -12.51 2.85
N LYS A 270 -35.52 -12.21 3.63
CA LYS A 270 -35.38 -11.83 5.05
C LYS A 270 -34.92 -13.01 5.91
N GLU A 271 -35.29 -14.20 5.54
CA GLU A 271 -34.85 -15.46 6.19
C GLU A 271 -33.35 -15.74 6.01
N ALA A 272 -32.72 -15.12 5.01
CA ALA A 272 -31.27 -15.20 4.80
C ALA A 272 -30.49 -14.10 5.53
N LEU A 273 -31.18 -13.19 6.24
CA LEU A 273 -30.58 -12.06 6.96
C LEU A 273 -30.48 -12.35 8.46
N LYS A 274 -29.37 -11.88 9.05
CA LYS A 274 -29.17 -11.69 10.50
C LYS A 274 -28.79 -10.24 10.75
N LEU A 275 -29.19 -9.68 11.86
CA LEU A 275 -28.83 -8.30 12.24
C LEU A 275 -27.98 -8.28 13.49
N PHE A 276 -26.95 -7.47 13.46
CA PHE A 276 -26.19 -6.99 14.62
C PHE A 276 -26.35 -5.47 14.65
N ILE A 277 -26.92 -4.91 15.72
CA ILE A 277 -27.13 -3.47 15.86
C ILE A 277 -26.37 -2.99 17.10
N HIS A 278 -25.41 -2.12 16.90
CA HIS A 278 -24.76 -1.38 17.98
C HIS A 278 -25.33 0.03 18.03
N ASN A 279 -25.84 0.40 19.18
CA ASN A 279 -26.35 1.74 19.44
C ASN A 279 -25.62 2.36 20.62
N LYS A 280 -24.90 3.44 20.37
CA LYS A 280 -24.19 4.20 21.41
C LYS A 280 -25.04 5.28 22.08
N GLU A 281 -26.21 5.59 21.50
CA GLU A 281 -27.01 6.75 21.85
C GLU A 281 -28.33 6.37 22.54
N VAL A 282 -28.47 6.73 23.81
CA VAL A 282 -29.70 6.53 24.59
C VAL A 282 -30.94 7.12 23.89
N TYR A 283 -30.75 8.24 23.19
CA TYR A 283 -31.80 8.91 22.42
C TYR A 283 -32.50 8.00 21.40
N HIS A 284 -31.78 7.04 20.81
CA HIS A 284 -32.29 6.15 19.77
C HIS A 284 -32.87 4.82 20.26
N GLU A 285 -32.84 4.53 21.56
CA GLU A 285 -33.36 3.26 22.11
C GLU A 285 -34.82 3.00 21.74
N LYS A 286 -35.64 4.06 21.77
CA LYS A 286 -37.07 3.96 21.40
C LYS A 286 -37.27 3.58 19.94
N ASP A 287 -36.51 4.19 19.04
CA ASP A 287 -36.60 3.92 17.62
C ASP A 287 -36.16 2.49 17.31
N ILE A 288 -35.10 2.03 17.96
CA ILE A 288 -34.57 0.67 17.81
C ILE A 288 -35.56 -0.36 18.35
N LYS A 289 -36.21 -0.08 19.48
CA LYS A 289 -37.25 -0.97 20.03
C LYS A 289 -38.44 -1.12 19.07
N VAL A 290 -38.94 -0.01 18.51
CA VAL A 290 -40.01 -0.04 17.48
C VAL A 290 -39.59 -0.84 16.27
N PHE A 291 -38.35 -0.64 15.82
CA PHE A 291 -37.79 -1.40 14.71
C PHE A 291 -37.68 -2.89 15.01
N PHE A 292 -37.16 -3.25 16.19
CA PHE A 292 -37.02 -4.64 16.62
C PHE A 292 -38.39 -5.35 16.65
N ASP A 293 -39.43 -4.72 17.20
CA ASP A 293 -40.76 -5.30 17.28
C ASP A 293 -41.37 -5.59 15.88
N LYS A 294 -40.99 -4.80 14.88
CA LYS A 294 -41.36 -5.04 13.48
C LYS A 294 -40.48 -6.14 12.84
N ALA A 295 -39.17 -6.05 12.98
CA ALA A 295 -38.21 -6.87 12.26
C ALA A 295 -38.14 -8.33 12.78
N LYS A 296 -38.41 -8.59 14.06
CA LYS A 296 -38.35 -9.92 14.68
C LYS A 296 -39.28 -10.96 14.07
N HIS A 297 -40.29 -10.54 13.33
CA HIS A 297 -41.24 -11.42 12.62
C HIS A 297 -40.71 -11.85 11.24
N GLU A 298 -39.76 -11.13 10.68
CA GLU A 298 -39.22 -11.35 9.32
C GLU A 298 -37.78 -11.89 9.38
N ILE A 299 -36.98 -11.46 10.35
CA ILE A 299 -35.56 -11.78 10.48
C ILE A 299 -35.34 -12.68 11.69
N SER A 300 -34.71 -13.84 11.43
CA SER A 300 -34.59 -14.91 12.42
C SER A 300 -33.70 -14.58 13.62
N THR A 301 -32.71 -13.74 13.46
CA THR A 301 -31.74 -13.40 14.51
C THR A 301 -31.41 -11.90 14.48
N ILE A 302 -31.70 -11.23 15.59
CA ILE A 302 -31.36 -9.82 15.80
C ILE A 302 -30.65 -9.70 17.15
N LYS A 303 -29.39 -9.27 17.12
CA LYS A 303 -28.60 -8.95 18.31
C LYS A 303 -28.47 -7.43 18.42
N ILE A 304 -28.90 -6.88 19.55
CA ILE A 304 -28.78 -5.46 19.87
C ILE A 304 -27.79 -5.31 21.02
N VAL A 305 -26.87 -4.35 20.86
CA VAL A 305 -25.90 -3.92 21.88
C VAL A 305 -26.18 -2.46 22.13
N GLY A 306 -26.57 -2.13 23.35
CA GLY A 306 -27.02 -0.79 23.76
C GLY A 306 -25.90 0.08 24.33
N PRO A 307 -26.24 1.33 24.70
CA PRO A 307 -25.29 2.30 25.25
C PRO A 307 -24.68 1.85 26.58
N GLU A 308 -25.37 0.99 27.31
CA GLU A 308 -24.96 0.45 28.62
C GLU A 308 -23.68 -0.37 28.56
N GLU A 309 -23.37 -0.98 27.41
CA GLU A 309 -22.13 -1.74 27.18
C GLU A 309 -20.90 -0.84 27.01
N ASN A 310 -21.11 0.46 26.79
CA ASN A 310 -20.07 1.50 26.68
C ASN A 310 -18.88 1.11 25.76
N LEU A 311 -19.16 0.46 24.65
CA LEU A 311 -18.13 0.03 23.71
C LEU A 311 -17.56 1.22 22.92
N SER A 312 -16.26 1.17 22.67
CA SER A 312 -15.64 2.02 21.65
C SER A 312 -16.09 1.60 20.25
N GLN A 313 -15.96 2.48 19.28
CA GLN A 313 -16.28 2.20 17.87
C GLN A 313 -15.53 0.96 17.35
N ALA A 314 -14.26 0.81 17.70
CA ALA A 314 -13.45 -0.34 17.29
C ALA A 314 -13.96 -1.65 17.89
N GLU A 315 -14.31 -1.66 19.18
CA GLU A 315 -14.85 -2.84 19.88
C GLU A 315 -16.20 -3.25 19.28
N ALA A 316 -17.10 -2.29 19.07
CA ALA A 316 -18.41 -2.54 18.49
C ALA A 316 -18.29 -3.13 17.06
N ARG A 317 -17.42 -2.57 16.22
CA ARG A 317 -17.19 -3.06 14.86
C ARG A 317 -16.56 -4.46 14.85
N ASN A 318 -15.59 -4.72 15.75
CA ASN A 318 -15.03 -6.06 15.90
C ASN A 318 -16.08 -7.07 16.37
N MET A 319 -16.92 -6.71 17.33
CA MET A 319 -18.00 -7.56 17.82
C MET A 319 -19.03 -7.88 16.72
N GLY A 320 -19.40 -6.91 15.90
CA GLY A 320 -20.28 -7.12 14.74
C GLY A 320 -19.68 -8.05 13.70
N MET A 321 -18.39 -7.89 13.41
CA MET A 321 -17.67 -8.76 12.49
C MET A 321 -17.50 -10.18 13.05
N ASP A 322 -17.21 -10.31 14.36
CA ASP A 322 -17.11 -11.60 15.05
C ASP A 322 -18.43 -12.35 15.08
N PHE A 323 -19.55 -11.63 15.13
CA PHE A 323 -20.89 -12.24 15.08
C PHE A 323 -21.14 -13.01 13.77
N CYS A 324 -20.56 -12.56 12.64
CA CYS A 324 -20.51 -13.34 11.40
C CYS A 324 -19.40 -14.39 11.41
N ARG A 325 -18.20 -14.05 11.89
CA ARG A 325 -17.03 -14.94 11.87
C ARG A 325 -17.27 -16.24 12.62
N GLN A 326 -17.94 -16.17 13.78
CA GLN A 326 -18.26 -17.31 14.63
C GLN A 326 -19.40 -18.18 14.09
N ASP A 327 -20.20 -17.67 13.15
CA ASP A 327 -21.27 -18.41 12.51
C ASP A 327 -20.75 -19.03 11.19
N GLU A 328 -20.53 -20.34 11.19
CA GLU A 328 -20.09 -21.08 10.00
C GLU A 328 -21.02 -20.93 8.79
N LYS A 329 -22.30 -20.62 9.05
CA LYS A 329 -23.32 -20.41 8.01
C LYS A 329 -23.38 -18.97 7.51
N CYS A 330 -22.58 -18.05 8.04
CA CYS A 330 -22.52 -16.68 7.55
C CYS A 330 -21.64 -16.60 6.29
N ASP A 331 -22.26 -16.38 5.14
CA ASP A 331 -21.55 -16.28 3.87
C ASP A 331 -20.97 -14.89 3.63
N TYR A 332 -21.64 -13.83 4.14
CA TYR A 332 -21.21 -12.45 3.99
C TYR A 332 -21.50 -11.63 5.25
N TYR A 333 -20.59 -10.71 5.53
CA TYR A 333 -20.75 -9.64 6.51
C TYR A 333 -20.94 -8.31 5.80
N PHE A 334 -22.09 -7.65 6.00
CA PHE A 334 -22.41 -6.35 5.42
C PHE A 334 -22.46 -5.30 6.52
N SER A 335 -21.47 -4.41 6.56
CA SER A 335 -21.40 -3.31 7.53
C SER A 335 -22.03 -2.05 6.96
N VAL A 336 -22.85 -1.37 7.75
CA VAL A 336 -23.51 -0.12 7.35
C VAL A 336 -23.60 0.84 8.53
N ASP A 337 -23.09 2.05 8.36
CA ASP A 337 -23.27 3.13 9.34
C ASP A 337 -24.64 3.78 9.20
N ALA A 338 -25.26 4.16 10.30
CA ALA A 338 -26.63 4.65 10.34
C ALA A 338 -26.83 6.02 9.67
N ASP A 339 -25.75 6.76 9.39
CA ASP A 339 -25.78 8.04 8.68
C ASP A 339 -25.74 7.89 7.15
N VAL A 340 -25.71 6.64 6.65
CA VAL A 340 -25.73 6.32 5.22
C VAL A 340 -27.14 5.97 4.75
N VAL A 341 -27.57 6.54 3.63
CA VAL A 341 -28.87 6.24 3.02
C VAL A 341 -28.70 5.31 1.83
N LEU A 342 -29.13 4.05 1.96
CA LEU A 342 -29.15 3.07 0.87
C LEU A 342 -30.34 3.36 -0.04
N THR A 343 -30.11 4.12 -1.12
CA THR A 343 -31.17 4.52 -2.06
C THR A 343 -31.55 3.43 -3.06
N ASN A 344 -30.66 2.50 -3.34
CA ASN A 344 -30.90 1.38 -4.23
C ASN A 344 -31.22 0.12 -3.41
N PRO A 345 -32.44 -0.42 -3.46
CA PRO A 345 -32.79 -1.63 -2.72
C PRO A 345 -31.98 -2.87 -3.14
N ARG A 346 -31.41 -2.89 -4.34
CA ARG A 346 -30.56 -3.97 -4.83
C ARG A 346 -29.10 -3.85 -4.40
N THR A 347 -28.73 -2.88 -3.56
CA THR A 347 -27.32 -2.64 -3.17
C THR A 347 -26.65 -3.92 -2.66
N LEU A 348 -27.29 -4.65 -1.74
CA LEU A 348 -26.73 -5.87 -1.18
C LEU A 348 -26.56 -6.97 -2.26
N LYS A 349 -27.58 -7.20 -3.09
CA LYS A 349 -27.50 -8.13 -4.23
C LYS A 349 -26.35 -7.79 -5.16
N ASN A 350 -26.30 -6.54 -5.62
CA ASN A 350 -25.27 -6.09 -6.55
C ASN A 350 -23.85 -6.28 -6.00
N LEU A 351 -23.64 -6.06 -4.70
CA LEU A 351 -22.34 -6.27 -4.07
C LEU A 351 -21.97 -7.76 -4.00
N ILE A 352 -22.91 -8.62 -3.67
CA ILE A 352 -22.69 -10.08 -3.61
C ILE A 352 -22.39 -10.61 -5.01
N GLU A 353 -23.15 -10.20 -6.03
CA GLU A 353 -22.98 -10.61 -7.43
C GLU A 353 -21.59 -10.28 -7.96
N GLN A 354 -20.93 -9.25 -7.43
CA GLN A 354 -19.56 -8.93 -7.81
C GLN A 354 -18.51 -9.94 -7.32
N ASN A 355 -18.85 -10.84 -6.40
CA ASN A 355 -17.98 -11.93 -5.92
C ASN A 355 -16.57 -11.48 -5.50
N ARG A 356 -16.45 -10.39 -4.75
CA ARG A 356 -15.18 -9.87 -4.25
C ARG A 356 -15.00 -10.18 -2.77
N LYS A 357 -13.77 -10.48 -2.34
CA LYS A 357 -13.45 -10.75 -0.93
C LYS A 357 -13.91 -9.63 -0.01
N ILE A 358 -13.63 -8.40 -0.41
CA ILE A 358 -14.03 -7.16 0.27
C ILE A 358 -14.45 -6.17 -0.81
N ILE A 359 -15.63 -5.59 -0.68
CA ILE A 359 -16.17 -4.61 -1.65
C ILE A 359 -17.04 -3.57 -0.94
N ALA A 360 -17.04 -2.35 -1.44
CA ALA A 360 -17.90 -1.27 -0.96
C ALA A 360 -18.65 -0.60 -2.10
N PRO A 361 -19.90 -0.14 -1.91
CA PRO A 361 -20.56 0.72 -2.86
C PRO A 361 -19.97 2.12 -2.79
N LEU A 362 -20.03 2.87 -3.88
CA LEU A 362 -19.74 4.29 -3.86
C LEU A 362 -20.87 5.04 -3.14
N VAL A 363 -20.54 5.68 -2.03
CA VAL A 363 -21.42 6.60 -1.30
C VAL A 363 -20.91 8.01 -1.48
N THR A 364 -21.79 8.93 -1.88
CA THR A 364 -21.45 10.34 -2.13
C THR A 364 -22.43 11.27 -1.42
N ARG A 365 -22.02 12.52 -1.19
CA ARG A 365 -22.91 13.59 -0.72
C ARG A 365 -23.34 14.44 -1.88
N HIS A 366 -24.65 14.70 -2.00
CA HIS A 366 -25.21 15.50 -3.07
C HIS A 366 -24.51 16.87 -3.18
N GLY A 367 -24.05 17.22 -4.38
CA GLY A 367 -23.39 18.49 -4.66
C GLY A 367 -22.03 18.70 -3.98
N LYS A 368 -21.43 17.65 -3.42
CA LYS A 368 -20.11 17.70 -2.77
C LYS A 368 -19.14 16.71 -3.39
N LEU A 369 -17.86 17.07 -3.45
CA LEU A 369 -16.78 16.14 -3.78
C LEU A 369 -16.33 15.39 -2.51
N TRP A 370 -17.25 14.60 -1.97
CA TRP A 370 -17.05 13.72 -0.83
C TRP A 370 -17.52 12.32 -1.17
N SER A 371 -16.79 11.33 -0.71
CA SER A 371 -17.15 9.92 -0.86
C SER A 371 -16.62 9.10 0.32
N ASN A 372 -17.05 7.85 0.39
CA ASN A 372 -16.60 6.87 1.38
C ASN A 372 -15.31 6.14 0.98
N PHE A 373 -14.60 6.57 -0.06
CA PHE A 373 -13.32 5.99 -0.47
C PHE A 373 -12.25 7.05 -0.73
N TRP A 374 -10.99 6.59 -0.69
CA TRP A 374 -9.82 7.35 -1.15
C TRP A 374 -8.98 6.47 -2.07
N GLY A 375 -8.59 7.00 -3.22
CA GLY A 375 -7.93 6.23 -4.29
C GLY A 375 -6.40 6.18 -4.22
N ALA A 376 -5.76 6.96 -3.33
CA ALA A 376 -4.32 7.05 -3.20
C ALA A 376 -3.86 7.19 -1.75
N LEU A 377 -2.54 7.08 -1.52
CA LEU A 377 -1.89 7.50 -0.29
C LEU A 377 -0.95 8.67 -0.57
N SER A 378 -0.88 9.58 0.38
CA SER A 378 0.15 10.62 0.42
C SER A 378 1.50 10.04 0.87
N PRO A 379 2.61 10.75 0.66
CA PRO A 379 3.96 10.29 1.04
C PRO A 379 4.13 9.98 2.54
N ASP A 380 3.34 10.62 3.40
CA ASP A 380 3.28 10.42 4.85
C ASP A 380 2.37 9.25 5.27
N GLY A 381 1.79 8.53 4.29
CA GLY A 381 0.98 7.34 4.52
C GLY A 381 -0.49 7.61 4.85
N TYR A 382 -0.94 8.87 4.81
CA TYR A 382 -2.34 9.21 4.92
C TYR A 382 -3.07 8.99 3.59
N TYR A 383 -4.40 8.88 3.66
CA TYR A 383 -5.23 8.70 2.48
C TYR A 383 -5.37 10.00 1.69
N ALA A 384 -5.22 9.88 0.38
CA ALA A 384 -5.26 10.99 -0.55
C ALA A 384 -6.23 10.69 -1.71
N ARG A 385 -6.64 11.72 -2.43
CA ARG A 385 -7.41 11.56 -3.66
C ARG A 385 -6.49 11.10 -4.77
N SER A 386 -6.93 10.08 -5.53
CA SER A 386 -6.31 9.70 -6.79
C SER A 386 -6.66 10.72 -7.89
N GLU A 387 -5.93 10.68 -8.99
CA GLU A 387 -6.17 11.57 -10.14
C GLU A 387 -7.59 11.42 -10.73
N ASP A 388 -8.14 10.20 -10.69
CA ASP A 388 -9.46 9.85 -11.20
C ASP A 388 -10.60 10.06 -10.19
N TYR A 389 -10.29 10.44 -8.94
CA TYR A 389 -11.26 10.58 -7.85
C TYR A 389 -12.48 11.41 -8.22
N VAL A 390 -12.26 12.58 -8.84
CA VAL A 390 -13.35 13.49 -9.20
C VAL A 390 -14.27 12.87 -10.25
N ASP A 391 -13.71 12.22 -11.26
CA ASP A 391 -14.46 11.56 -12.32
C ASP A 391 -15.31 10.41 -11.78
N ILE A 392 -14.75 9.62 -10.84
CA ILE A 392 -15.48 8.51 -10.19
C ILE A 392 -16.62 9.06 -9.33
N VAL A 393 -16.35 10.05 -8.46
CA VAL A 393 -17.37 10.63 -7.57
C VAL A 393 -18.49 11.33 -8.34
N GLN A 394 -18.19 11.91 -9.50
CA GLN A 394 -19.17 12.52 -10.39
C GLN A 394 -19.90 11.52 -11.31
N GLY A 395 -19.55 10.24 -11.24
CA GLY A 395 -20.15 9.20 -12.09
C GLY A 395 -19.72 9.24 -13.57
N LYS A 396 -18.65 9.97 -13.90
CA LYS A 396 -18.09 9.99 -15.26
C LYS A 396 -17.32 8.71 -15.57
N ARG A 397 -16.75 8.07 -14.54
CA ARG A 397 -16.15 6.74 -14.63
C ARG A 397 -16.92 5.81 -13.70
N VAL A 398 -17.54 4.79 -14.29
CA VAL A 398 -18.28 3.75 -13.56
C VAL A 398 -17.53 2.43 -13.74
N GLY A 399 -17.28 1.73 -12.62
CA GLY A 399 -16.51 0.49 -12.64
C GLY A 399 -16.27 -0.06 -11.24
N ILE A 400 -15.38 -1.06 -11.16
CA ILE A 400 -14.85 -1.63 -9.93
C ILE A 400 -13.40 -1.16 -9.79
N TRP A 401 -13.09 -0.53 -8.66
CA TRP A 401 -11.80 0.12 -8.42
C TRP A 401 -11.09 -0.51 -7.22
N ASN A 402 -9.83 -0.88 -7.40
CA ASN A 402 -8.97 -1.15 -6.26
C ASN A 402 -8.62 0.15 -5.57
N VAL A 403 -8.96 0.28 -4.30
CA VAL A 403 -8.74 1.49 -3.51
C VAL A 403 -8.05 1.15 -2.20
N PRO A 404 -7.16 2.02 -1.69
CA PRO A 404 -6.46 1.76 -0.43
C PRO A 404 -7.33 2.00 0.80
N TYR A 405 -8.46 2.70 0.66
CA TYR A 405 -9.34 3.06 1.77
C TYR A 405 -10.80 3.08 1.36
N MET A 406 -11.65 2.53 2.22
CA MET A 406 -13.11 2.62 2.20
C MET A 406 -13.66 2.73 3.61
N ALA A 407 -14.83 3.33 3.78
CA ALA A 407 -15.50 3.52 5.06
C ALA A 407 -17.02 3.39 4.95
N ASN A 408 -17.70 3.44 6.08
CA ASN A 408 -19.14 3.52 6.28
C ASN A 408 -19.98 2.33 5.77
N VAL A 409 -19.75 1.84 4.56
CA VAL A 409 -20.52 0.70 3.99
C VAL A 409 -19.59 -0.22 3.23
N TYR A 410 -19.58 -1.50 3.58
CA TYR A 410 -18.79 -2.52 2.89
C TYR A 410 -19.31 -3.92 3.14
N LEU A 411 -19.01 -4.82 2.22
CA LEU A 411 -19.33 -6.24 2.27
C LEU A 411 -18.02 -7.04 2.32
N ILE A 412 -17.95 -8.03 3.22
CA ILE A 412 -16.81 -8.95 3.37
C ILE A 412 -17.31 -10.38 3.27
N GLN A 413 -16.64 -11.22 2.49
CA GLN A 413 -16.98 -12.66 2.43
C GLN A 413 -16.70 -13.34 3.78
N GLY A 414 -17.65 -14.11 4.28
CA GLY A 414 -17.51 -14.87 5.53
C GLY A 414 -16.35 -15.87 5.51
N LYS A 415 -16.06 -16.46 4.34
CA LYS A 415 -14.87 -17.30 4.15
C LYS A 415 -13.58 -16.52 4.42
N THR A 416 -13.48 -15.28 3.92
CA THR A 416 -12.33 -14.39 4.16
C THR A 416 -12.19 -14.07 5.64
N LEU A 417 -13.31 -13.80 6.35
CA LEU A 417 -13.29 -13.56 7.79
C LEU A 417 -12.76 -14.76 8.59
N ARG A 418 -13.10 -15.97 8.20
CA ARG A 418 -12.70 -17.19 8.90
C ARG A 418 -11.32 -17.72 8.54
N SER A 419 -10.78 -17.34 7.38
CA SER A 419 -9.46 -17.77 6.92
C SER A 419 -8.40 -16.67 7.07
N GLU A 420 -8.45 -15.69 6.18
CA GLU A 420 -7.41 -14.66 6.07
C GLU A 420 -7.49 -13.62 7.19
N MET A 421 -8.71 -13.40 7.74
CA MET A 421 -8.98 -12.44 8.80
C MET A 421 -9.28 -13.09 10.17
N SER A 422 -8.86 -14.34 10.39
CA SER A 422 -9.28 -15.12 11.57
C SER A 422 -8.69 -14.67 12.91
N GLU A 423 -7.50 -14.08 12.92
CA GLU A 423 -6.68 -13.94 14.13
C GLU A 423 -6.47 -12.51 14.65
N ARG A 424 -7.12 -11.49 14.08
CA ARG A 424 -6.81 -10.09 14.40
C ARG A 424 -8.03 -9.25 14.78
N ASN A 425 -7.74 -8.29 15.63
CA ASN A 425 -8.63 -7.18 15.95
C ASN A 425 -8.52 -6.12 14.85
N TYR A 426 -9.24 -6.30 13.73
CA TYR A 426 -9.02 -5.55 12.48
C TYR A 426 -9.30 -4.05 12.59
N PHE A 427 -10.14 -3.63 13.53
CA PHE A 427 -10.45 -2.22 13.74
C PHE A 427 -9.55 -1.54 14.79
N VAL A 428 -8.53 -2.24 15.28
CA VAL A 428 -7.56 -1.69 16.23
C VAL A 428 -6.18 -1.67 15.62
N ARG A 429 -5.60 -0.49 15.57
CA ARG A 429 -4.19 -0.26 15.23
C ARG A 429 -3.74 1.06 15.83
N ASP A 430 -2.52 1.09 16.34
CA ASP A 430 -1.96 2.29 16.96
C ASP A 430 -2.11 3.53 16.08
N LYS A 431 -2.66 4.59 16.66
CA LYS A 431 -2.80 5.92 16.04
C LYS A 431 -3.71 6.00 14.79
N LEU A 432 -4.48 4.96 14.48
CA LEU A 432 -5.42 4.98 13.36
C LEU A 432 -6.86 4.93 13.88
N ASP A 433 -7.76 5.62 13.16
CA ASP A 433 -9.19 5.40 13.36
C ASP A 433 -9.59 3.99 12.90
N PRO A 434 -10.76 3.48 13.35
CA PRO A 434 -11.17 2.11 13.08
C PRO A 434 -11.24 1.74 11.59
N ASP A 435 -11.74 2.61 10.73
CA ASP A 435 -11.85 2.33 9.29
C ASP A 435 -10.47 2.33 8.61
N MET A 436 -9.59 3.24 9.01
CA MET A 436 -8.18 3.23 8.59
C MET A 436 -7.46 1.97 9.05
N ALA A 437 -7.69 1.53 10.30
CA ALA A 437 -7.13 0.31 10.85
C ALA A 437 -7.58 -0.92 10.05
N LEU A 438 -8.90 -1.05 9.78
CA LEU A 438 -9.44 -2.12 8.95
C LEU A 438 -8.77 -2.17 7.57
N CYS A 439 -8.74 -1.03 6.87
CA CYS A 439 -8.19 -0.97 5.51
C CYS A 439 -6.71 -1.29 5.46
N ARG A 440 -5.93 -0.81 6.44
CA ARG A 440 -4.50 -1.10 6.51
C ARG A 440 -4.23 -2.56 6.87
N ASN A 441 -4.95 -3.11 7.86
CA ASN A 441 -4.84 -4.51 8.23
C ASN A 441 -5.26 -5.44 7.07
N ALA A 442 -6.32 -5.10 6.34
CA ALA A 442 -6.76 -5.86 5.17
C ALA A 442 -5.73 -5.86 4.03
N ARG A 443 -5.09 -4.71 3.74
CA ARG A 443 -4.00 -4.65 2.75
C ARG A 443 -2.77 -5.48 3.15
N GLU A 444 -2.44 -5.51 4.44
CA GLU A 444 -1.29 -6.28 4.93
C GLU A 444 -1.53 -7.80 4.93
N MET A 445 -2.78 -8.27 4.85
CA MET A 445 -3.05 -9.69 4.61
C MET A 445 -2.50 -10.16 3.27
N ASP A 446 -2.65 -9.34 2.24
CA ASP A 446 -2.18 -9.64 0.88
C ASP A 446 -0.64 -9.57 0.79
N SER A 447 0.01 -8.81 1.68
CA SER A 447 1.47 -8.61 1.71
C SER A 447 2.24 -9.63 2.55
N ARG A 448 1.58 -10.54 3.27
CA ARG A 448 2.26 -11.63 4.01
C ARG A 448 2.98 -12.64 3.12
N ILE A 449 2.77 -12.59 1.81
CA ILE A 449 3.44 -13.43 0.81
C ILE A 449 4.58 -12.68 0.08
N SER A 450 4.71 -11.37 0.26
CA SER A 450 5.79 -10.55 -0.30
C SER A 450 6.33 -9.61 0.78
N GLY A 451 7.63 -9.71 1.09
CA GLY A 451 8.30 -8.92 2.12
C GLY A 451 7.98 -7.43 2.02
N GLY A 452 7.22 -6.92 3.01
CA GLY A 452 6.82 -5.53 3.07
C GLY A 452 7.93 -4.66 3.68
N TYR A 453 8.27 -3.57 3.01
CA TYR A 453 9.01 -2.48 3.64
C TYR A 453 8.09 -1.77 4.63
N GLU A 454 8.45 -1.82 5.91
CA GLU A 454 7.85 -0.94 6.90
C GLU A 454 8.22 0.51 6.62
N ASN A 455 7.26 1.43 6.82
CA ASN A 455 7.57 2.85 7.06
C ASN A 455 8.65 2.93 8.15
N VAL A 456 9.57 3.90 8.05
CA VAL A 456 10.66 4.08 9.01
C VAL A 456 10.03 4.27 10.39
N PRO A 457 9.99 3.23 11.26
CA PRO A 457 9.41 3.40 12.58
C PRO A 457 10.32 4.32 13.38
N THR A 458 9.73 5.34 13.99
CA THR A 458 10.39 6.15 14.99
C THR A 458 9.90 5.75 16.38
N ASP A 459 10.84 5.59 17.32
CA ASP A 459 10.49 5.43 18.75
C ASP A 459 10.17 6.84 19.28
N ASP A 460 8.93 7.30 19.06
CA ASP A 460 8.49 8.67 19.29
C ASP A 460 7.24 8.78 20.14
N ILE A 461 7.07 9.95 20.75
CA ILE A 461 5.87 10.36 21.45
C ILE A 461 5.45 11.77 21.02
N HIS A 462 4.17 11.92 20.66
CA HIS A 462 3.65 13.22 20.26
C HIS A 462 3.42 14.16 21.44
N MET A 463 3.69 15.47 21.24
CA MET A 463 3.48 16.51 22.26
C MET A 463 2.03 16.54 22.77
N LYS A 464 1.07 16.21 21.91
CA LYS A 464 -0.34 16.08 22.28
C LYS A 464 -0.59 14.97 23.31
N GLN A 465 0.08 13.83 23.18
CA GLN A 465 -0.08 12.67 24.07
C GLN A 465 0.42 12.94 25.50
N ILE A 466 1.37 13.87 25.64
CA ILE A 466 1.96 14.25 26.93
C ILE A 466 1.45 15.61 27.45
N GLY A 467 0.40 16.17 26.83
CA GLY A 467 -0.23 17.43 27.25
C GLY A 467 0.58 18.70 27.01
N LEU A 468 1.65 18.63 26.22
CA LEU A 468 2.55 19.77 25.95
C LEU A 468 2.24 20.50 24.61
N GLU A 469 1.22 20.10 23.87
CA GLU A 469 0.92 20.65 22.54
C GLU A 469 0.74 22.17 22.55
N ASN A 470 -0.09 22.70 23.46
CA ASN A 470 -0.37 24.14 23.49
C ASN A 470 0.87 24.98 23.84
N VAL A 471 1.69 24.51 24.77
CA VAL A 471 2.95 25.17 25.15
C VAL A 471 3.91 25.15 23.98
N TRP A 472 3.97 24.02 23.26
CA TRP A 472 4.85 23.85 22.12
C TRP A 472 4.41 24.68 20.92
N LEU A 473 3.12 24.76 20.63
CA LEU A 473 2.58 25.61 19.56
C LEU A 473 2.81 27.11 19.86
N HIS A 474 2.76 27.50 21.12
CA HIS A 474 3.13 28.86 21.53
C HIS A 474 4.62 29.13 21.24
N PHE A 475 5.51 28.20 21.61
CA PHE A 475 6.94 28.29 21.32
C PHE A 475 7.21 28.39 19.81
N ILE A 476 6.57 27.56 18.99
CA ILE A 476 6.71 27.61 17.52
C ILE A 476 6.31 29.00 16.98
N ARG A 477 5.20 29.55 17.44
CA ARG A 477 4.67 30.82 16.98
C ARG A 477 5.56 32.02 17.38
N GLU A 478 5.99 32.07 18.63
CA GLU A 478 6.72 33.19 19.17
C GLU A 478 8.20 33.21 18.79
N PHE A 479 8.82 32.05 18.67
CA PHE A 479 10.27 31.96 18.49
C PHE A 479 10.68 31.40 17.12
N ILE A 480 9.97 30.41 16.60
CA ILE A 480 10.40 29.70 15.39
C ILE A 480 9.88 30.39 14.12
N ALA A 481 8.62 30.76 14.06
CA ALA A 481 8.06 31.45 12.90
C ALA A 481 8.79 32.76 12.54
N PRO A 482 9.17 33.63 13.49
CA PRO A 482 9.97 34.81 13.16
C PRO A 482 11.38 34.51 12.64
N VAL A 483 11.98 33.41 13.10
CA VAL A 483 13.31 32.96 12.61
C VAL A 483 13.22 32.42 11.19
N THR A 484 12.20 31.63 10.86
CA THR A 484 11.99 31.14 9.49
C THR A 484 11.84 32.28 8.48
N LEU A 485 11.10 33.34 8.82
CA LEU A 485 10.95 34.51 7.98
C LEU A 485 12.27 35.25 7.70
N LYS A 486 13.20 35.23 8.66
CA LYS A 486 14.51 35.89 8.52
C LYS A 486 15.51 35.03 7.76
N VAL A 487 15.51 33.74 7.99
CA VAL A 487 16.51 32.80 7.43
C VAL A 487 16.13 32.35 6.02
N PHE A 488 14.84 32.18 5.76
CA PHE A 488 14.31 31.72 4.47
C PHE A 488 13.45 32.81 3.83
N ALA A 489 14.09 33.92 3.47
CA ALA A 489 13.43 35.07 2.86
C ALA A 489 12.66 34.68 1.59
N GLY A 490 11.41 35.11 1.48
CA GLY A 490 10.52 34.76 0.36
C GLY A 490 9.55 33.61 0.64
N TYR A 491 9.72 32.88 1.73
CA TYR A 491 8.76 31.86 2.18
C TYR A 491 7.97 32.38 3.37
N TYR A 492 6.72 32.76 3.11
CA TYR A 492 5.84 33.25 4.17
C TYR A 492 5.24 32.05 4.92
N THR A 493 5.64 31.84 6.16
CA THR A 493 5.06 30.79 7.01
C THR A 493 4.20 31.41 8.10
N LYS A 494 2.95 30.96 8.22
CA LYS A 494 2.11 31.23 9.40
C LYS A 494 2.54 30.41 10.62
N GLY A 495 3.51 29.52 10.43
CA GLY A 495 4.04 28.67 11.49
C GLY A 495 3.07 27.58 11.94
N PHE A 496 2.31 26.99 11.04
CA PHE A 496 1.51 25.81 11.36
C PHE A 496 2.42 24.61 11.60
N ALA A 497 2.49 24.17 12.83
CA ALA A 497 3.18 22.93 13.16
C ALA A 497 2.24 21.75 12.95
N LEU A 498 2.43 20.99 11.85
CA LEU A 498 1.61 19.83 11.49
C LEU A 498 1.83 18.65 12.44
N LEU A 499 3.09 18.42 12.83
CA LEU A 499 3.49 17.34 13.72
C LEU A 499 4.51 17.86 14.72
N ASN A 500 4.32 17.52 15.99
CA ASN A 500 5.22 17.86 17.09
C ASN A 500 5.43 16.63 17.94
N PHE A 501 6.66 16.10 17.97
CA PHE A 501 6.95 14.86 18.65
C PHE A 501 8.38 14.81 19.20
N VAL A 502 8.60 13.95 20.18
CA VAL A 502 9.91 13.64 20.73
C VAL A 502 10.34 12.27 20.23
N VAL A 503 11.53 12.17 19.63
CA VAL A 503 12.11 10.91 19.18
C VAL A 503 13.18 10.45 20.16
N LYS A 504 13.14 9.16 20.47
CA LYS A 504 14.15 8.47 21.27
C LYS A 504 15.03 7.63 20.37
N TYR A 505 16.35 7.80 20.50
CA TYR A 505 17.35 6.94 19.87
C TYR A 505 18.16 6.20 20.93
N SER A 506 18.31 4.90 20.79
CA SER A 506 19.17 4.07 21.63
C SER A 506 19.78 2.91 20.82
N PRO A 507 20.96 2.40 21.22
CA PRO A 507 21.61 1.30 20.51
C PRO A 507 20.78 0.01 20.48
N GLU A 508 19.94 -0.21 21.50
CA GLU A 508 19.16 -1.44 21.68
C GLU A 508 17.86 -1.45 20.87
N ARG A 509 17.35 -0.27 20.45
CA ARG A 509 16.08 -0.15 19.70
C ARG A 509 16.28 0.58 18.39
N GLN A 510 16.05 1.90 18.38
CA GLN A 510 16.24 2.74 17.21
C GLN A 510 17.60 3.43 17.31
N ARG A 511 18.61 2.88 16.66
CA ARG A 511 19.98 3.39 16.71
C ARG A 511 20.18 4.62 15.82
N SER A 512 19.52 4.66 14.67
CA SER A 512 19.67 5.67 13.62
C SER A 512 18.38 5.84 12.85
N LEU A 513 18.31 6.85 11.99
CA LEU A 513 17.21 7.02 11.04
C LEU A 513 17.77 7.03 9.62
N ARG A 514 17.23 6.15 8.76
CA ARG A 514 17.69 6.02 7.37
C ARG A 514 17.43 7.29 6.55
N PRO A 515 18.10 7.46 5.38
CA PRO A 515 17.88 8.59 4.50
C PRO A 515 16.42 8.77 4.12
N HIS A 516 15.90 10.00 4.32
CA HIS A 516 14.52 10.39 4.02
C HIS A 516 14.42 11.89 3.77
N HIS A 517 13.29 12.32 3.20
CA HIS A 517 12.84 13.72 3.21
C HIS A 517 11.71 13.85 4.23
N ASP A 518 11.66 14.97 4.92
CA ASP A 518 10.53 15.28 5.79
C ASP A 518 9.33 15.77 4.95
N ALA A 519 8.13 15.47 5.43
CA ALA A 519 6.89 15.87 4.75
C ALA A 519 6.53 17.36 4.93
N SER A 520 7.36 18.13 5.63
CA SER A 520 7.17 19.55 5.95
C SER A 520 7.87 20.50 4.98
N THR A 521 7.46 21.75 4.97
CA THR A 521 8.22 22.83 4.31
C THR A 521 9.52 23.11 5.05
N PHE A 522 9.46 23.18 6.38
CA PHE A 522 10.63 23.29 7.25
C PHE A 522 10.53 22.29 8.39
N THR A 523 11.67 21.73 8.78
CA THR A 523 11.80 20.90 9.98
C THR A 523 12.73 21.58 10.96
N ILE A 524 12.33 21.62 12.22
CA ILE A 524 13.19 22.02 13.33
C ILE A 524 13.46 20.79 14.20
N ASN A 525 14.72 20.63 14.57
CA ASN A 525 15.23 19.61 15.49
C ASN A 525 15.86 20.28 16.69
N ILE A 526 15.40 19.94 17.90
CA ILE A 526 15.89 20.52 19.15
C ILE A 526 16.47 19.42 20.02
N ALA A 527 17.73 19.56 20.47
CA ALA A 527 18.36 18.63 21.36
C ALA A 527 17.78 18.74 22.78
N LEU A 528 17.30 17.63 23.34
CA LEU A 528 16.71 17.59 24.67
C LEU A 528 17.66 17.12 25.76
N ASN A 529 18.81 16.52 25.38
CA ASN A 529 19.84 16.08 26.31
C ASN A 529 21.25 16.21 25.73
N ASN A 530 22.28 16.01 26.53
CA ASN A 530 23.66 16.38 26.23
C ASN A 530 24.43 15.24 25.57
N VAL A 531 25.09 15.53 24.46
CA VAL A 531 26.10 14.66 23.85
C VAL A 531 27.36 14.63 24.73
N GLY A 532 27.92 13.44 24.92
CA GLY A 532 29.11 13.22 25.76
C GLY A 532 28.81 12.89 27.23
N GLU A 533 27.62 13.31 27.74
CA GLU A 533 27.14 13.02 29.10
C GLU A 533 26.05 11.92 29.05
N ASP A 534 24.96 12.15 28.35
CA ASP A 534 23.80 11.26 28.30
C ASP A 534 23.91 10.21 27.18
N PHE A 535 24.65 10.53 26.11
CA PHE A 535 24.84 9.63 24.97
C PHE A 535 26.10 9.99 24.16
N GLN A 536 26.52 9.07 23.29
CA GLN A 536 27.63 9.26 22.35
C GLN A 536 27.18 9.03 20.91
N GLY A 537 27.71 9.82 19.96
CA GLY A 537 27.36 9.76 18.55
C GLY A 537 26.08 10.54 18.22
N GLY A 538 25.29 10.05 17.27
CA GLY A 538 24.11 10.76 16.78
C GLY A 538 24.46 11.94 15.89
N GLY A 539 23.46 12.73 15.52
CA GLY A 539 23.59 13.85 14.60
C GLY A 539 22.66 13.70 13.39
N CYS A 540 22.86 14.53 12.39
CA CYS A 540 22.14 14.51 11.13
C CYS A 540 23.11 14.68 9.97
N LYS A 541 22.97 13.90 8.89
CA LYS A 541 23.77 14.05 7.68
C LYS A 541 22.88 14.37 6.49
N PHE A 542 23.16 15.46 5.81
CA PHE A 542 22.50 15.86 4.56
C PHE A 542 23.28 15.28 3.38
N LEU A 543 22.70 14.26 2.75
CA LEU A 543 23.39 13.45 1.74
C LEU A 543 23.72 14.24 0.48
N ARG A 544 22.77 15.06 0.01
CA ARG A 544 22.95 15.87 -1.20
C ARG A 544 24.13 16.85 -1.10
N TYR A 545 24.36 17.37 0.09
CA TYR A 545 25.38 18.39 0.34
C TYR A 545 26.66 17.81 0.93
N ASN A 546 26.67 16.50 1.20
CA ASN A 546 27.73 15.82 1.94
C ASN A 546 28.14 16.55 3.24
N CYS A 547 27.12 17.09 3.93
CA CYS A 547 27.28 17.88 5.15
C CYS A 547 26.73 17.08 6.33
N SER A 548 27.49 17.00 7.42
CA SER A 548 27.08 16.37 8.67
C SER A 548 27.04 17.40 9.79
N ILE A 549 25.93 17.40 10.53
CA ILE A 549 25.79 18.15 11.78
C ILE A 549 25.90 17.13 12.91
N GLU A 550 26.93 17.26 13.74
CA GLU A 550 27.04 16.47 14.97
C GLU A 550 25.90 16.80 15.92
N SER A 551 25.63 15.94 16.89
CA SER A 551 24.58 16.17 17.88
C SER A 551 24.82 17.52 18.60
N PRO A 552 23.90 18.48 18.50
CA PRO A 552 24.06 19.75 19.18
C PRO A 552 23.89 19.59 20.69
N ARG A 553 24.34 20.60 21.47
CA ARG A 553 24.12 20.68 22.91
C ARG A 553 22.64 20.77 23.24
N LYS A 554 22.26 20.32 24.43
CA LYS A 554 20.89 20.48 24.96
C LYS A 554 20.38 21.91 24.80
N GLY A 555 19.17 22.07 24.30
CA GLY A 555 18.51 23.35 24.04
C GLY A 555 18.92 24.02 22.73
N TRP A 556 19.93 23.50 22.02
CA TRP A 556 20.27 23.97 20.69
C TRP A 556 19.41 23.29 19.63
N SER A 557 19.16 24.03 18.56
CA SER A 557 18.35 23.55 17.45
C SER A 557 19.04 23.78 16.11
N PHE A 558 18.68 22.98 15.13
CA PHE A 558 18.92 23.26 13.72
C PHE A 558 17.63 23.14 12.93
N MET A 559 17.53 23.95 11.89
CA MET A 559 16.35 24.01 11.01
C MET A 559 16.80 23.84 9.58
N HIS A 560 16.01 23.09 8.82
CA HIS A 560 16.27 22.86 7.39
C HIS A 560 14.95 22.74 6.62
N PRO A 561 14.95 23.00 5.29
CA PRO A 561 13.83 22.62 4.43
C PRO A 561 13.58 21.12 4.49
N GLY A 562 12.30 20.70 4.57
CA GLY A 562 11.94 19.30 4.68
C GLY A 562 11.87 18.60 3.31
N ARG A 563 11.03 19.13 2.42
CA ARG A 563 10.71 18.53 1.12
C ARG A 563 11.81 18.76 0.08
N LEU A 564 11.97 17.80 -0.86
CA LEU A 564 12.71 17.88 -2.13
C LEU A 564 14.21 18.17 -2.09
N THR A 565 14.72 19.01 -1.21
CA THR A 565 16.09 19.53 -1.30
C THR A 565 17.05 18.95 -0.26
N HIS A 566 16.54 18.58 0.91
CA HIS A 566 17.37 18.18 2.04
C HIS A 566 17.16 16.69 2.42
N LEU A 567 17.51 15.78 1.50
CA LEU A 567 17.61 14.35 1.82
C LEU A 567 18.62 14.16 2.94
N HIS A 568 18.19 13.63 4.08
CA HIS A 568 19.03 13.51 5.27
C HIS A 568 18.81 12.18 6.00
N GLU A 569 19.78 11.84 6.86
CA GLU A 569 19.76 10.66 7.71
C GLU A 569 20.11 11.01 9.15
N GLY A 570 19.47 10.35 10.11
CA GLY A 570 19.86 10.40 11.52
C GLY A 570 21.08 9.51 11.75
N LEU A 571 22.20 10.10 12.21
CA LEU A 571 23.44 9.37 12.46
C LEU A 571 23.31 8.44 13.68
N PRO A 572 24.03 7.30 13.70
CA PRO A 572 23.90 6.30 14.75
C PRO A 572 24.32 6.82 16.13
N VAL A 573 23.48 6.57 17.14
CA VAL A 573 23.84 6.65 18.55
C VAL A 573 24.69 5.42 18.90
N LYS A 574 25.88 5.64 19.49
CA LYS A 574 26.84 4.60 19.80
C LYS A 574 26.65 4.04 21.21
N ASN A 575 26.31 4.89 22.15
CA ASN A 575 26.06 4.55 23.55
C ASN A 575 25.10 5.55 24.18
N GLY A 576 24.34 5.11 25.19
CA GLY A 576 23.36 5.93 25.90
C GLY A 576 22.07 6.15 25.12
N THR A 577 21.26 7.12 25.56
CA THR A 577 19.97 7.45 24.93
C THR A 577 19.91 8.92 24.53
N ARG A 578 19.63 9.19 23.27
CA ARG A 578 19.45 10.53 22.72
C ARG A 578 17.98 10.86 22.58
N TYR A 579 17.56 12.05 23.03
CA TYR A 579 16.23 12.60 22.82
C TYR A 579 16.32 13.88 21.99
N ILE A 580 15.44 13.99 20.98
CA ILE A 580 15.25 15.20 20.19
C ILE A 580 13.76 15.53 20.08
N ALA A 581 13.42 16.82 20.17
CA ALA A 581 12.10 17.29 19.80
C ALA A 581 12.11 17.74 18.34
N VAL A 582 11.13 17.28 17.59
CA VAL A 582 10.99 17.54 16.15
C VAL A 582 9.66 18.21 15.89
N SER A 583 9.67 19.26 15.05
CA SER A 583 8.44 19.86 14.54
C SER A 583 8.47 20.02 13.04
N PHE A 584 7.41 19.60 12.39
CA PHE A 584 7.13 19.77 10.97
C PHE A 584 6.29 21.02 10.79
N ILE A 585 6.83 22.01 10.08
CA ILE A 585 6.25 23.35 9.96
C ILE A 585 5.91 23.62 8.50
N ASP A 586 4.65 24.01 8.25
CA ASP A 586 4.17 24.41 6.94
C ASP A 586 3.73 25.91 6.96
N PRO A 587 3.63 26.57 5.77
CA PRO A 587 3.22 27.94 5.62
C PRO A 587 1.84 28.26 6.20
#